data_3d7b9116f129f3fac27bc115c49895fc
#
_entry.id   3d7b9116f129f3fac27bc115c49895fc
#
_cell.length_a   1.000
_cell.length_b   1.000
_cell.length_c   1.000
_cell.angle_alpha   90.00
_cell.angle_beta   90.00
_cell.angle_gamma   90.00
#
_symmetry.space_group_name_H-M   'P 1'
#
loop_
_entity.id
_entity.type
_entity.pdbx_description
1 polymer ?
#
loop_
_entity_poly.entity_id
_entity_poly.type
_entity_poly.pdbx_seq_one_letter_code
_entity_poly.pdbx_strand_id
1 'polypeptide(L)'
;YIASDIVSRYKRLKGFNVLHPMGFDAFGLPAEQYAIQTGQHPAITTEQNIQRYKEQLVSLGFDYDWNREIRTSDPKYYKWTQWTFIQLYNHYFNTETQKAEPISNLVAVFETKGSNVNVACEKSIIFSANEWNNMTDHQKHDILMNYRLAYLADTTVNWCPELGTVLANDEVSDGVSVRGGFPVVKKTMKQWLLRVTAYADRLINGLDNLDWSESIKEIQRNWIGKSFGAMLSFDIKGHPDIKMDIFTTRPDTIFGITYMAYAPEHIAVKN
;
A
#
# COMPACT_ATOMS: atom_id res chain seq x y z
N TYR A 1 -25.71 -1.79 -4.43
CA TYR A 1 -26.55 -2.99 -4.49
C TYR A 1 -27.60 -2.92 -5.60
N ILE A 2 -28.44 -1.84 -5.66
CA ILE A 2 -29.58 -1.73 -6.60
C ILE A 2 -29.13 -1.84 -8.06
N ALA A 3 -28.10 -1.10 -8.47
CA ALA A 3 -27.64 -1.09 -9.87
C ALA A 3 -27.15 -2.46 -10.33
N SER A 4 -26.38 -3.16 -9.49
CA SER A 4 -25.90 -4.51 -9.81
C SER A 4 -27.05 -5.52 -9.88
N ASP A 5 -28.04 -5.41 -9.00
CA ASP A 5 -29.23 -6.26 -9.01
C ASP A 5 -30.07 -6.08 -10.30
N ILE A 6 -30.30 -4.82 -10.70
CA ILE A 6 -31.02 -4.51 -11.96
C ILE A 6 -30.30 -5.13 -13.16
N VAL A 7 -28.98 -4.94 -13.26
CA VAL A 7 -28.17 -5.48 -14.35
C VAL A 7 -28.19 -7.01 -14.33
N SER A 8 -28.07 -7.63 -13.16
CA SER A 8 -28.15 -9.09 -12.99
C SER A 8 -29.47 -9.65 -13.52
N ARG A 9 -30.60 -9.08 -13.07
CA ARG A 9 -31.94 -9.47 -13.52
C ARG A 9 -32.12 -9.26 -15.01
N TYR A 10 -31.74 -8.11 -15.54
CA TYR A 10 -31.82 -7.82 -16.98
C TYR A 10 -31.04 -8.83 -17.81
N LYS A 11 -29.79 -9.12 -17.41
CA LYS A 11 -28.98 -10.10 -18.15
C LYS A 11 -29.54 -11.50 -18.07
N ARG A 12 -30.09 -11.91 -16.93
CA ARG A 12 -30.75 -13.22 -16.77
C ARG A 12 -31.99 -13.34 -17.66
N LEU A 13 -32.83 -12.27 -17.71
CA LEU A 13 -33.99 -12.22 -18.61
C LEU A 13 -33.60 -12.28 -20.09
N LYS A 14 -32.39 -11.84 -20.45
CA LYS A 14 -31.81 -11.95 -21.79
C LYS A 14 -31.17 -13.32 -22.08
N GLY A 15 -31.27 -14.27 -21.16
CA GLY A 15 -30.75 -15.65 -21.36
C GLY A 15 -29.26 -15.82 -21.01
N PHE A 16 -28.61 -14.81 -20.39
CA PHE A 16 -27.23 -14.96 -19.94
C PHE A 16 -27.16 -15.80 -18.66
N ASN A 17 -26.08 -16.59 -18.53
CA ASN A 17 -25.74 -17.20 -17.27
C ASN A 17 -25.08 -16.13 -16.37
N VAL A 18 -25.72 -15.77 -15.26
CA VAL A 18 -25.31 -14.65 -14.41
C VAL A 18 -24.83 -15.18 -13.07
N LEU A 19 -23.59 -14.84 -12.71
CA LEU A 19 -23.01 -15.03 -11.39
C LEU A 19 -23.14 -13.70 -10.62
N HIS A 20 -23.99 -13.67 -9.59
CA HIS A 20 -24.23 -12.48 -8.75
C HIS A 20 -24.10 -12.84 -7.26
N PRO A 21 -22.88 -13.11 -6.74
CA PRO A 21 -22.65 -13.45 -5.34
C PRO A 21 -22.65 -12.21 -4.45
N MET A 22 -22.80 -12.43 -3.13
CA MET A 22 -22.56 -11.43 -2.09
C MET A 22 -21.23 -11.71 -1.41
N GLY A 23 -20.45 -10.64 -1.15
CA GLY A 23 -19.24 -10.70 -0.36
C GLY A 23 -19.32 -9.80 0.88
N PHE A 24 -18.84 -10.30 2.01
CA PHE A 24 -18.76 -9.56 3.27
C PHE A 24 -17.29 -9.29 3.59
N ASP A 25 -16.91 -8.01 3.61
CA ASP A 25 -15.62 -7.57 4.11
C ASP A 25 -15.69 -7.55 5.63
N ALA A 26 -15.09 -8.56 6.25
CA ALA A 26 -15.39 -8.93 7.63
C ALA A 26 -14.27 -8.62 8.63
N PHE A 27 -13.08 -8.18 8.16
CA PHE A 27 -12.03 -7.64 9.01
C PHE A 27 -12.19 -6.12 9.16
N GLY A 28 -11.70 -5.58 10.28
CA GLY A 28 -11.58 -4.14 10.42
C GLY A 28 -11.77 -3.60 11.83
N LEU A 29 -11.34 -2.37 12.01
CA LEU A 29 -11.38 -1.60 13.26
C LEU A 29 -12.76 -1.60 13.96
N PRO A 30 -13.92 -1.47 13.27
CA PRO A 30 -15.20 -1.50 13.93
C PRO A 30 -15.47 -2.77 14.75
N ALA A 31 -15.15 -3.94 14.20
CA ALA A 31 -15.34 -5.20 14.90
C ALA A 31 -14.34 -5.37 16.07
N GLU A 32 -13.10 -4.92 15.89
CA GLU A 32 -12.06 -4.96 16.91
C GLU A 32 -12.40 -4.06 18.09
N GLN A 33 -12.81 -2.81 17.85
CA GLN A 33 -13.21 -1.87 18.91
C GLN A 33 -14.46 -2.32 19.66
N TYR A 34 -15.42 -2.92 18.96
CA TYR A 34 -16.60 -3.50 19.63
C TYR A 34 -16.19 -4.67 20.53
N ALA A 35 -15.24 -5.50 20.09
CA ALA A 35 -14.73 -6.59 20.91
C ALA A 35 -14.03 -6.08 22.17
N ILE A 36 -13.21 -5.02 22.06
CA ILE A 36 -12.56 -4.40 23.23
C ILE A 36 -13.60 -3.86 24.22
N GLN A 37 -14.65 -3.18 23.74
CA GLN A 37 -15.68 -2.57 24.57
C GLN A 37 -16.57 -3.60 25.27
N THR A 38 -16.87 -4.72 24.63
CA THR A 38 -17.85 -5.71 25.10
C THR A 38 -17.24 -6.99 25.66
N GLY A 39 -15.95 -7.23 25.43
CA GLY A 39 -15.29 -8.49 25.72
C GLY A 39 -15.72 -9.66 24.81
N GLN A 40 -16.53 -9.38 23.77
CA GLN A 40 -17.01 -10.41 22.86
C GLN A 40 -16.02 -10.61 21.69
N HIS A 41 -15.70 -11.86 21.38
CA HIS A 41 -14.81 -12.18 20.28
C HIS A 41 -15.35 -11.65 18.93
N PRO A 42 -14.54 -10.97 18.10
CA PRO A 42 -14.98 -10.32 16.86
C PRO A 42 -15.74 -11.25 15.89
N ALA A 43 -15.34 -12.52 15.81
CA ALA A 43 -16.00 -13.51 14.94
C ALA A 43 -17.49 -13.69 15.26
N ILE A 44 -17.88 -13.63 16.55
CA ILE A 44 -19.28 -13.79 16.97
C ILE A 44 -20.12 -12.61 16.47
N THR A 45 -19.66 -11.40 16.74
CA THR A 45 -20.33 -10.17 16.29
C THR A 45 -20.40 -10.09 14.77
N THR A 46 -19.31 -10.45 14.08
CA THR A 46 -19.26 -10.46 12.62
C THR A 46 -20.28 -11.44 12.03
N GLU A 47 -20.38 -12.66 12.59
CA GLU A 47 -21.39 -13.64 12.14
C GLU A 47 -22.83 -13.13 12.35
N GLN A 48 -23.13 -12.55 13.50
CA GLN A 48 -24.45 -11.98 13.78
C GLN A 48 -24.78 -10.83 12.80
N ASN A 49 -23.82 -9.96 12.53
CA ASN A 49 -23.99 -8.85 11.58
C ASN A 49 -24.20 -9.36 10.14
N ILE A 50 -23.41 -10.35 9.69
CA ILE A 50 -23.58 -10.95 8.36
C ILE A 50 -25.01 -11.53 8.22
N GLN A 51 -25.45 -12.29 9.22
CA GLN A 51 -26.80 -12.85 9.19
C GLN A 51 -27.85 -11.75 9.12
N ARG A 52 -27.70 -10.67 9.91
CA ARG A 52 -28.61 -9.53 9.89
C ARG A 52 -28.64 -8.80 8.55
N TYR A 53 -27.47 -8.54 7.95
CA TYR A 53 -27.39 -7.94 6.61
C TYR A 53 -28.05 -8.83 5.55
N LYS A 54 -27.83 -10.14 5.63
CA LYS A 54 -28.45 -11.11 4.72
C LYS A 54 -29.97 -11.07 4.78
N GLU A 55 -30.54 -11.07 6.00
CA GLU A 55 -31.99 -10.95 6.22
C GLU A 55 -32.54 -9.66 5.63
N GLN A 56 -31.85 -8.53 5.81
CA GLN A 56 -32.26 -7.24 5.26
C GLN A 56 -32.22 -7.23 3.74
N LEU A 57 -31.15 -7.73 3.12
CA LEU A 57 -31.00 -7.80 1.66
C LEU A 57 -32.04 -8.76 1.03
N VAL A 58 -32.33 -9.86 1.69
CA VAL A 58 -33.39 -10.80 1.27
C VAL A 58 -34.77 -10.13 1.36
N SER A 59 -35.03 -9.37 2.43
CA SER A 59 -36.33 -8.67 2.61
C SER A 59 -36.56 -7.60 1.54
N LEU A 60 -35.47 -6.99 1.01
CA LEU A 60 -35.52 -6.06 -0.12
C LEU A 60 -35.67 -6.76 -1.47
N GLY A 61 -35.63 -8.09 -1.50
CA GLY A 61 -35.81 -8.89 -2.70
C GLY A 61 -34.64 -8.90 -3.67
N PHE A 62 -33.41 -8.59 -3.22
CA PHE A 62 -32.21 -8.65 -4.07
C PHE A 62 -31.90 -10.08 -4.55
N ASP A 63 -31.44 -10.17 -5.79
CA ASP A 63 -31.20 -11.42 -6.51
C ASP A 63 -29.74 -11.88 -6.39
N TYR A 64 -29.29 -12.14 -5.16
CA TYR A 64 -27.97 -12.68 -4.89
C TYR A 64 -27.96 -14.20 -4.84
N ASP A 65 -26.85 -14.80 -5.32
CA ASP A 65 -26.58 -16.23 -5.16
C ASP A 65 -25.96 -16.49 -3.77
N TRP A 66 -26.81 -16.66 -2.76
CA TRP A 66 -26.42 -16.88 -1.39
C TRP A 66 -25.62 -18.17 -1.16
N ASN A 67 -25.68 -19.12 -2.10
CA ASN A 67 -24.88 -20.34 -2.04
C ASN A 67 -23.40 -20.08 -2.37
N ARG A 68 -23.10 -18.92 -2.95
CA ARG A 68 -21.75 -18.47 -3.31
C ARG A 68 -21.33 -17.22 -2.54
N GLU A 69 -21.89 -17.02 -1.35
CA GLU A 69 -21.44 -15.93 -0.51
C GLU A 69 -19.97 -16.10 -0.09
N ILE A 70 -19.27 -14.99 0.03
CA ILE A 70 -17.86 -14.92 0.38
C ILE A 70 -17.71 -14.09 1.66
N ARG A 71 -16.79 -14.53 2.54
CA ARG A 71 -16.40 -13.80 3.75
C ARG A 71 -14.89 -13.65 3.77
N THR A 72 -14.39 -12.43 3.84
CA THR A 72 -12.94 -12.18 3.79
C THR A 72 -12.22 -12.73 5.03
N SER A 73 -12.94 -12.91 6.15
CA SER A 73 -12.41 -13.53 7.38
C SER A 73 -12.45 -15.07 7.39
N ASP A 74 -12.99 -15.72 6.35
CA ASP A 74 -12.95 -17.18 6.24
C ASP A 74 -11.52 -17.63 5.87
N PRO A 75 -10.91 -18.58 6.61
CA PRO A 75 -9.60 -19.16 6.27
C PRO A 75 -9.50 -19.70 4.85
N LYS A 76 -10.61 -20.23 4.30
CA LYS A 76 -10.68 -20.70 2.91
C LYS A 76 -10.53 -19.55 1.89
N TYR A 77 -10.90 -18.33 2.29
CA TYR A 77 -10.76 -17.14 1.47
C TYR A 77 -9.38 -16.49 1.69
N TYR A 78 -9.02 -16.10 2.91
CA TYR A 78 -7.82 -15.32 3.15
C TYR A 78 -6.51 -16.08 2.94
N LYS A 79 -6.53 -17.42 2.88
CA LYS A 79 -5.35 -18.19 2.43
C LYS A 79 -4.79 -17.72 1.09
N TRP A 80 -5.67 -17.23 0.19
CA TRP A 80 -5.25 -16.71 -1.11
C TRP A 80 -4.60 -15.33 -1.00
N THR A 81 -5.07 -14.50 -0.08
CA THR A 81 -4.42 -13.24 0.28
C THR A 81 -3.03 -13.48 0.84
N GLN A 82 -2.91 -14.45 1.76
CA GLN A 82 -1.61 -14.88 2.31
C GLN A 82 -0.68 -15.45 1.22
N TRP A 83 -1.22 -16.27 0.32
CA TRP A 83 -0.45 -16.79 -0.80
C TRP A 83 0.05 -15.66 -1.72
N THR A 84 -0.80 -14.70 -2.03
CA THR A 84 -0.42 -13.52 -2.84
C THR A 84 0.68 -12.73 -2.16
N PHE A 85 0.58 -12.50 -0.84
CA PHE A 85 1.64 -11.85 -0.07
C PHE A 85 2.98 -12.61 -0.17
N ILE A 86 2.96 -13.93 -0.04
CA ILE A 86 4.15 -14.78 -0.18
C ILE A 86 4.75 -14.65 -1.60
N GLN A 87 3.89 -14.58 -2.64
CA GLN A 87 4.40 -14.34 -4.00
C GLN A 87 5.10 -12.98 -4.09
N LEU A 88 4.49 -11.91 -3.57
CA LEU A 88 5.11 -10.57 -3.56
C LEU A 88 6.42 -10.56 -2.77
N TYR A 89 6.47 -11.24 -1.63
CA TYR A 89 7.69 -11.38 -0.83
C TYR A 89 8.82 -12.09 -1.58
N ASN A 90 8.50 -13.11 -2.37
CA ASN A 90 9.46 -13.90 -3.13
C ASN A 90 9.82 -13.32 -4.49
N HIS A 91 9.34 -12.11 -4.82
CA HIS A 91 9.59 -11.46 -6.10
C HIS A 91 10.16 -10.04 -5.90
N TYR A 92 10.85 -9.57 -6.93
CA TYR A 92 11.28 -8.19 -7.11
C TYR A 92 10.74 -7.66 -8.45
N PHE A 93 10.77 -6.35 -8.66
CA PHE A 93 10.34 -5.74 -9.93
C PHE A 93 11.57 -5.42 -10.80
N ASN A 94 11.67 -6.08 -11.95
CA ASN A 94 12.68 -5.82 -12.96
C ASN A 94 12.20 -4.66 -13.85
N THR A 95 12.94 -3.54 -13.84
CA THR A 95 12.57 -2.33 -14.60
C THR A 95 12.85 -2.44 -16.10
N GLU A 96 13.71 -3.36 -16.51
CA GLU A 96 13.97 -3.61 -17.94
C GLU A 96 12.85 -4.44 -18.57
N THR A 97 12.47 -5.55 -17.92
CA THR A 97 11.40 -6.43 -18.41
C THR A 97 10.01 -5.92 -18.05
N GLN A 98 9.90 -4.93 -17.16
CA GLN A 98 8.64 -4.38 -16.62
C GLN A 98 7.75 -5.45 -15.97
N LYS A 99 8.39 -6.43 -15.29
CA LYS A 99 7.70 -7.56 -14.66
C LYS A 99 8.26 -7.87 -13.28
N ALA A 100 7.40 -8.51 -12.48
CA ALA A 100 7.85 -9.19 -11.26
C ALA A 100 8.59 -10.47 -11.65
N GLU A 101 9.75 -10.68 -11.05
CA GLU A 101 10.58 -11.87 -11.24
C GLU A 101 10.97 -12.48 -9.88
N PRO A 102 11.23 -13.81 -9.83
CA PRO A 102 11.64 -14.46 -8.60
C PRO A 102 12.89 -13.82 -7.99
N ILE A 103 12.91 -13.59 -6.69
CA ILE A 103 14.04 -12.99 -5.98
C ILE A 103 15.35 -13.81 -6.15
N SER A 104 15.24 -15.12 -6.38
CA SER A 104 16.38 -15.99 -6.69
C SER A 104 17.17 -15.57 -7.94
N ASN A 105 16.47 -15.00 -8.94
CA ASN A 105 17.13 -14.48 -10.14
C ASN A 105 18.03 -13.29 -9.80
N LEU A 106 17.55 -12.42 -8.91
CA LEU A 106 18.34 -11.28 -8.44
C LEU A 106 19.53 -11.73 -7.59
N VAL A 107 19.37 -12.75 -6.75
CA VAL A 107 20.46 -13.36 -5.97
C VAL A 107 21.56 -13.86 -6.90
N ALA A 108 21.22 -14.61 -7.96
CA ALA A 108 22.19 -15.10 -8.93
C ALA A 108 22.96 -13.97 -9.66
N VAL A 109 22.30 -12.83 -9.89
CA VAL A 109 22.96 -11.64 -10.43
C VAL A 109 23.92 -11.03 -9.41
N PHE A 110 23.52 -10.92 -8.14
CA PHE A 110 24.37 -10.39 -7.07
C PHE A 110 25.62 -11.25 -6.83
N GLU A 111 25.50 -12.58 -6.93
CA GLU A 111 26.60 -13.52 -6.81
C GLU A 111 27.66 -13.36 -7.92
N THR A 112 27.28 -12.85 -9.09
CA THR A 112 28.16 -12.76 -10.26
C THR A 112 28.57 -11.33 -10.62
N LYS A 113 27.67 -10.34 -10.42
CA LYS A 113 27.85 -8.95 -10.88
C LYS A 113 27.76 -7.91 -9.75
N GLY A 114 27.37 -8.33 -8.53
CA GLY A 114 27.08 -7.40 -7.43
C GLY A 114 25.83 -6.59 -7.70
N SER A 115 25.72 -5.42 -7.08
CA SER A 115 24.52 -4.57 -7.07
C SER A 115 24.31 -3.73 -8.34
N ASN A 116 25.14 -3.89 -9.37
CA ASN A 116 24.99 -3.13 -10.63
C ASN A 116 23.84 -3.71 -11.47
N VAL A 117 22.61 -3.40 -11.07
CA VAL A 117 21.37 -3.90 -11.68
C VAL A 117 20.34 -2.78 -11.78
N ASN A 118 19.49 -2.85 -12.81
CA ASN A 118 18.41 -1.89 -13.02
C ASN A 118 17.08 -2.50 -12.56
N VAL A 119 16.81 -2.36 -11.27
CA VAL A 119 15.63 -2.94 -10.60
C VAL A 119 15.03 -1.94 -9.61
N ALA A 120 13.74 -2.07 -9.31
CA ALA A 120 13.10 -1.23 -8.32
C ALA A 120 13.63 -1.55 -6.92
N CYS A 121 14.09 -0.53 -6.20
CA CYS A 121 14.60 -0.64 -4.83
C CYS A 121 14.22 0.59 -3.99
N GLU A 122 14.30 0.45 -2.67
CA GLU A 122 14.08 1.56 -1.74
C GLU A 122 15.27 2.51 -1.70
N LYS A 123 16.46 1.91 -1.60
CA LYS A 123 17.73 2.62 -1.53
C LYS A 123 18.74 1.96 -2.47
N SER A 124 19.52 2.76 -3.16
CA SER A 124 20.64 2.24 -3.93
C SER A 124 21.76 1.81 -2.97
N ILE A 125 22.01 0.51 -2.90
CA ILE A 125 23.10 -0.08 -2.10
C ILE A 125 24.13 -0.59 -3.07
N ILE A 126 25.40 -0.19 -2.88
CA ILE A 126 26.50 -0.55 -3.77
C ILE A 126 27.35 -1.63 -3.09
N PHE A 127 27.51 -2.76 -3.77
CA PHE A 127 28.40 -3.86 -3.38
C PHE A 127 28.85 -4.66 -4.60
N SER A 128 30.03 -5.22 -4.51
CA SER A 128 30.59 -6.16 -5.51
C SER A 128 30.08 -7.60 -5.28
N ALA A 129 30.25 -8.45 -6.29
CA ALA A 129 29.94 -9.87 -6.15
C ALA A 129 30.75 -10.54 -5.02
N ASN A 130 32.02 -10.16 -4.85
CA ASN A 130 32.84 -10.69 -3.78
C ASN A 130 32.34 -10.29 -2.38
N GLU A 131 31.95 -9.03 -2.21
CA GLU A 131 31.35 -8.57 -0.94
C GLU A 131 30.06 -9.33 -0.66
N TRP A 132 29.15 -9.46 -1.65
CA TRP A 132 27.91 -10.23 -1.51
C TRP A 132 28.17 -11.67 -1.06
N ASN A 133 29.11 -12.35 -1.71
CA ASN A 133 29.41 -13.77 -1.44
C ASN A 133 29.98 -13.97 -0.03
N ASN A 134 30.65 -12.96 0.54
CA ASN A 134 31.22 -13.01 1.88
C ASN A 134 30.25 -12.52 2.98
N MET A 135 29.04 -12.04 2.61
CA MET A 135 28.04 -11.62 3.59
C MET A 135 27.40 -12.82 4.29
N THR A 136 27.02 -12.60 5.53
CA THR A 136 26.19 -13.55 6.29
C THR A 136 24.76 -13.62 5.71
N ASP A 137 24.04 -14.70 5.99
CA ASP A 137 22.65 -14.85 5.54
C ASP A 137 21.75 -13.72 6.05
N HIS A 138 21.99 -13.20 7.26
CA HIS A 138 21.26 -12.05 7.80
C HIS A 138 21.52 -10.78 6.99
N GLN A 139 22.76 -10.48 6.66
CA GLN A 139 23.11 -9.31 5.83
C GLN A 139 22.50 -9.40 4.43
N LYS A 140 22.57 -10.58 3.81
CA LYS A 140 21.90 -10.84 2.52
C LYS A 140 20.40 -10.64 2.61
N HIS A 141 19.78 -11.14 3.69
CA HIS A 141 18.35 -10.99 3.92
C HIS A 141 17.96 -9.50 4.01
N ASP A 142 18.69 -8.70 4.79
CA ASP A 142 18.42 -7.27 4.97
C ASP A 142 18.57 -6.50 3.65
N ILE A 143 19.58 -6.83 2.86
CA ILE A 143 19.75 -6.25 1.52
C ILE A 143 18.58 -6.64 0.62
N LEU A 144 18.16 -7.91 0.60
CA LEU A 144 17.06 -8.37 -0.24
C LEU A 144 15.72 -7.71 0.11
N MET A 145 15.49 -7.32 1.38
CA MET A 145 14.31 -6.54 1.77
C MET A 145 14.20 -5.22 1.00
N ASN A 146 15.33 -4.63 0.61
CA ASN A 146 15.36 -3.41 -0.19
C ASN A 146 14.82 -3.59 -1.62
N TYR A 147 14.70 -4.82 -2.12
CA TYR A 147 14.29 -5.15 -3.48
C TYR A 147 12.94 -5.88 -3.57
N ARG A 148 12.54 -6.59 -2.51
CA ARG A 148 11.28 -7.37 -2.49
C ARG A 148 10.06 -6.49 -2.73
N LEU A 149 9.03 -7.06 -3.36
CA LEU A 149 7.74 -6.37 -3.58
C LEU A 149 6.92 -6.27 -2.29
N ALA A 150 7.04 -7.21 -1.37
CA ALA A 150 6.57 -7.08 0.01
C ALA A 150 7.79 -7.05 0.94
N TYR A 151 7.92 -6.02 1.76
CA TYR A 151 9.09 -5.82 2.60
C TYR A 151 8.73 -5.20 3.95
N LEU A 152 9.57 -5.45 4.95
CA LEU A 152 9.43 -4.91 6.29
C LEU A 152 10.38 -3.71 6.44
N ALA A 153 9.84 -2.56 6.81
CA ALA A 153 10.63 -1.36 7.04
C ALA A 153 10.05 -0.49 8.17
N ASP A 154 10.89 0.35 8.74
CA ASP A 154 10.45 1.38 9.66
C ASP A 154 9.81 2.53 8.86
N THR A 155 8.57 2.86 9.21
CA THR A 155 7.82 3.96 8.60
C THR A 155 7.06 4.75 9.65
N THR A 156 6.79 6.02 9.33
CA THR A 156 5.97 6.87 10.20
C THR A 156 4.50 6.59 9.94
N VAL A 157 3.80 6.19 11.00
CA VAL A 157 2.38 5.85 10.98
C VAL A 157 1.56 6.79 11.84
N ASN A 158 0.24 6.83 11.59
CA ASN A 158 -0.71 7.52 12.44
C ASN A 158 -1.10 6.57 13.59
N TRP A 159 -0.53 6.76 14.75
CA TRP A 159 -0.82 5.95 15.94
C TRP A 159 -1.89 6.64 16.80
N CYS A 160 -2.95 5.91 17.12
CA CYS A 160 -3.96 6.35 18.06
C CYS A 160 -3.85 5.54 19.35
N PRO A 161 -3.33 6.11 20.46
CA PRO A 161 -3.17 5.39 21.72
C PRO A 161 -4.48 4.87 22.30
N GLU A 162 -5.55 5.67 22.21
CA GLU A 162 -6.88 5.35 22.76
C GLU A 162 -7.54 4.16 22.03
N LEU A 163 -7.32 4.06 20.72
CA LEU A 163 -7.81 2.93 19.92
C LEU A 163 -6.82 1.77 19.90
N GLY A 164 -5.58 1.98 20.36
CA GLY A 164 -4.53 0.97 20.40
C GLY A 164 -4.09 0.46 19.03
N THR A 165 -4.21 1.28 17.98
CA THR A 165 -3.96 0.84 16.60
C THR A 165 -3.39 1.94 15.71
N VAL A 166 -2.86 1.52 14.56
CA VAL A 166 -2.46 2.39 13.45
C VAL A 166 -3.68 2.71 12.60
N LEU A 167 -3.81 3.97 12.21
CA LEU A 167 -4.91 4.47 11.38
C LEU A 167 -4.41 4.83 9.97
N ALA A 168 -5.22 4.56 8.96
CA ALA A 168 -5.02 5.04 7.61
C ALA A 168 -5.19 6.57 7.55
N ASN A 169 -4.69 7.21 6.48
CA ASN A 169 -4.77 8.67 6.37
C ASN A 169 -6.21 9.19 6.31
N ASP A 170 -7.12 8.45 5.70
CA ASP A 170 -8.55 8.76 5.61
C ASP A 170 -9.33 8.50 6.91
N GLU A 171 -8.72 7.82 7.89
CA GLU A 171 -9.27 7.64 9.23
C GLU A 171 -8.84 8.72 10.21
N VAL A 172 -8.09 9.74 9.74
CA VAL A 172 -7.60 10.86 10.55
C VAL A 172 -8.06 12.17 9.93
N SER A 173 -8.71 13.03 10.72
CA SER A 173 -9.10 14.38 10.34
C SER A 173 -8.69 15.35 11.43
N ASP A 174 -8.02 16.44 11.04
CA ASP A 174 -7.58 17.51 11.96
C ASP A 174 -6.78 17.01 13.18
N GLY A 175 -5.97 15.98 12.98
CA GLY A 175 -5.11 15.40 14.03
C GLY A 175 -5.84 14.48 15.02
N VAL A 176 -7.11 14.16 14.76
CA VAL A 176 -7.88 13.21 15.57
C VAL A 176 -8.44 12.07 14.72
N SER A 177 -8.72 10.94 15.37
CA SER A 177 -9.36 9.80 14.71
C SER A 177 -10.80 10.13 14.32
N VAL A 178 -11.22 9.80 13.10
CA VAL A 178 -12.62 9.93 12.64
C VAL A 178 -13.55 9.14 13.57
N ARG A 179 -13.08 8.01 14.07
CA ARG A 179 -13.80 7.20 15.04
C ARG A 179 -13.40 7.61 16.46
N GLY A 180 -14.32 8.20 17.20
CA GLY A 180 -14.17 8.55 18.60
C GLY A 180 -13.52 9.91 18.87
N GLY A 181 -12.94 10.59 17.87
CA GLY A 181 -12.35 11.92 18.04
C GLY A 181 -11.08 11.94 18.90
N PHE A 182 -10.35 10.83 18.97
CA PHE A 182 -9.17 10.70 19.83
C PHE A 182 -7.91 11.27 19.18
N PRO A 183 -7.00 11.87 19.96
CA PRO A 183 -5.73 12.40 19.44
C PRO A 183 -4.91 11.32 18.71
N VAL A 184 -4.33 11.69 17.58
CA VAL A 184 -3.46 10.84 16.76
C VAL A 184 -2.06 11.43 16.74
N VAL A 185 -1.06 10.57 16.97
CA VAL A 185 0.35 10.96 16.97
C VAL A 185 1.12 10.26 15.85
N LYS A 186 2.13 10.93 15.32
CA LYS A 186 3.08 10.30 14.40
C LYS A 186 4.06 9.44 15.18
N LYS A 187 4.20 8.17 14.80
CA LYS A 187 5.09 7.21 15.45
C LYS A 187 5.82 6.38 14.42
N THR A 188 7.13 6.22 14.58
CA THR A 188 7.91 5.31 13.75
C THR A 188 7.75 3.88 14.26
N MET A 189 7.31 2.99 13.37
CA MET A 189 7.08 1.58 13.67
C MET A 189 7.47 0.71 12.49
N LYS A 190 7.90 -0.53 12.76
CA LYS A 190 8.07 -1.53 11.71
C LYS A 190 6.72 -1.94 11.14
N GLN A 191 6.58 -1.83 9.82
CA GLN A 191 5.38 -2.19 9.09
C GLN A 191 5.73 -3.01 7.85
N TRP A 192 4.84 -3.91 7.48
CA TRP A 192 4.87 -4.51 6.16
C TRP A 192 4.40 -3.52 5.11
N LEU A 193 5.20 -3.35 4.09
CA LEU A 193 4.94 -2.45 2.97
C LEU A 193 4.90 -3.24 1.67
N LEU A 194 4.08 -2.77 0.72
CA LEU A 194 4.05 -3.27 -0.65
C LEU A 194 4.65 -2.21 -1.57
N ARG A 195 5.58 -2.61 -2.44
CA ARG A 195 6.27 -1.70 -3.38
C ARG A 195 5.38 -1.39 -4.58
N VAL A 196 4.21 -0.80 -4.32
CA VAL A 196 3.23 -0.42 -5.35
C VAL A 196 3.76 0.63 -6.31
N THR A 197 4.67 1.49 -5.85
CA THR A 197 5.31 2.53 -6.65
C THR A 197 6.16 1.99 -7.82
N ALA A 198 6.64 0.75 -7.72
CA ALA A 198 7.34 0.07 -8.82
C ALA A 198 6.46 -0.10 -10.07
N TYR A 199 5.14 -0.09 -9.91
CA TYR A 199 4.16 -0.22 -10.98
C TYR A 199 3.55 1.10 -11.43
N ALA A 200 3.90 2.23 -10.82
CA ALA A 200 3.26 3.53 -11.05
C ALA A 200 3.32 3.96 -12.52
N ASP A 201 4.48 3.90 -13.15
CA ASP A 201 4.64 4.26 -14.57
C ASP A 201 3.84 3.34 -15.49
N ARG A 202 3.86 2.03 -15.20
CA ARG A 202 3.09 1.05 -15.97
C ARG A 202 1.59 1.28 -15.86
N LEU A 203 1.10 1.65 -14.67
CA LEU A 203 -0.32 1.97 -14.44
C LEU A 203 -0.73 3.22 -15.21
N ILE A 204 0.06 4.29 -15.17
CA ILE A 204 -0.21 5.52 -15.92
C ILE A 204 -0.25 5.25 -17.42
N ASN A 205 0.79 4.61 -17.96
CA ASN A 205 0.89 4.33 -19.38
C ASN A 205 -0.23 3.37 -19.87
N GLY A 206 -0.69 2.49 -19.00
CA GLY A 206 -1.78 1.56 -19.29
C GLY A 206 -3.14 2.23 -19.49
N LEU A 207 -3.35 3.43 -18.90
CA LEU A 207 -4.62 4.17 -19.02
C LEU A 207 -4.95 4.55 -20.47
N ASP A 208 -3.94 4.81 -21.30
CA ASP A 208 -4.13 5.25 -22.68
C ASP A 208 -4.79 4.17 -23.54
N ASN A 209 -4.62 2.91 -23.18
CA ASN A 209 -5.18 1.75 -23.89
C ASN A 209 -6.58 1.32 -23.39
N LEU A 210 -7.15 2.02 -22.40
CA LEU A 210 -8.44 1.67 -21.82
C LEU A 210 -9.56 2.48 -22.49
N ASP A 211 -10.67 1.80 -22.78
CA ASP A 211 -11.93 2.45 -23.23
C ASP A 211 -12.71 2.97 -22.00
N TRP A 212 -12.10 3.92 -21.29
CA TRP A 212 -12.69 4.61 -20.14
C TRP A 212 -12.92 6.08 -20.45
N SER A 213 -13.88 6.69 -19.76
CA SER A 213 -14.06 8.14 -19.85
C SER A 213 -12.82 8.90 -19.35
N GLU A 214 -12.51 10.05 -19.94
CA GLU A 214 -11.35 10.85 -19.54
C GLU A 214 -11.42 11.28 -18.07
N SER A 215 -12.62 11.53 -17.54
CA SER A 215 -12.78 11.85 -16.12
C SER A 215 -12.28 10.74 -15.19
N ILE A 216 -12.51 9.48 -15.53
CA ILE A 216 -12.00 8.32 -14.75
C ILE A 216 -10.48 8.22 -14.90
N LYS A 217 -9.96 8.36 -16.12
CA LYS A 217 -8.51 8.32 -16.36
C LYS A 217 -7.79 9.44 -15.59
N GLU A 218 -8.36 10.64 -15.57
CA GLU A 218 -7.79 11.77 -14.85
C GLU A 218 -7.77 11.55 -13.33
N ILE A 219 -8.82 10.96 -12.75
CA ILE A 219 -8.83 10.56 -11.35
C ILE A 219 -7.67 9.59 -11.05
N GLN A 220 -7.42 8.61 -11.93
CA GLN A 220 -6.32 7.67 -11.76
C GLN A 220 -4.93 8.34 -11.90
N ARG A 221 -4.76 9.24 -12.87
CA ARG A 221 -3.52 10.02 -13.04
C ARG A 221 -3.23 10.88 -11.81
N ASN A 222 -4.24 11.57 -11.31
CA ASN A 222 -4.13 12.40 -10.10
C ASN A 222 -3.83 11.57 -8.84
N TRP A 223 -4.43 10.39 -8.70
CA TRP A 223 -4.15 9.48 -7.60
C TRP A 223 -2.70 8.98 -7.59
N ILE A 224 -2.15 8.62 -8.75
CA ILE A 224 -0.75 8.19 -8.88
C ILE A 224 0.18 9.39 -8.67
N GLY A 225 -0.20 10.58 -9.13
CA GLY A 225 0.45 11.85 -8.82
C GLY A 225 1.87 11.96 -9.38
N LYS A 226 2.13 11.46 -10.60
CA LYS A 226 3.44 11.62 -11.24
C LYS A 226 3.76 13.09 -11.42
N SER A 227 4.87 13.52 -10.84
CA SER A 227 5.37 14.89 -10.95
C SER A 227 6.80 14.92 -11.51
N PHE A 228 7.14 15.99 -12.18
CA PHE A 228 8.49 16.26 -12.68
C PHE A 228 9.04 17.49 -11.97
N GLY A 229 10.33 17.44 -11.61
CA GLY A 229 10.98 18.51 -10.91
C GLY A 229 12.48 18.34 -10.87
N ALA A 230 13.14 19.18 -10.09
CA ALA A 230 14.59 19.15 -9.89
C ALA A 230 14.93 18.95 -8.42
N MET A 231 15.97 18.15 -8.18
CA MET A 231 16.63 18.08 -6.86
C MET A 231 17.68 19.18 -6.80
N LEU A 232 17.67 19.92 -5.70
CA LEU A 232 18.62 21.01 -5.45
C LEU A 232 19.24 20.78 -4.08
N SER A 233 20.56 20.94 -4.01
CA SER A 233 21.33 20.84 -2.77
C SER A 233 21.89 22.19 -2.36
N PHE A 234 21.64 22.59 -1.13
CA PHE A 234 22.20 23.80 -0.55
C PHE A 234 23.22 23.45 0.53
N ASP A 235 24.33 24.20 0.53
CA ASP A 235 25.33 24.06 1.59
C ASP A 235 24.89 24.83 2.84
N ILE A 236 25.16 24.26 4.02
CA ILE A 236 24.87 24.92 5.29
C ILE A 236 26.16 25.59 5.79
N LYS A 237 26.12 26.91 5.96
CA LYS A 237 27.29 27.68 6.46
C LYS A 237 27.72 27.18 7.84
N GLY A 238 28.99 26.75 7.94
CA GLY A 238 29.54 26.20 9.18
C GLY A 238 29.38 24.68 9.32
N HIS A 239 28.68 24.03 8.43
CA HIS A 239 28.47 22.57 8.46
C HIS A 239 28.69 21.96 7.07
N PRO A 240 29.94 21.83 6.58
CA PRO A 240 30.24 21.40 5.22
C PRO A 240 29.81 19.97 4.91
N ASP A 241 29.65 19.14 5.94
CA ASP A 241 29.28 17.73 5.84
C ASP A 241 27.75 17.53 5.75
N ILE A 242 26.96 18.60 5.95
CA ILE A 242 25.49 18.53 5.93
C ILE A 242 24.98 19.37 4.74
N LYS A 243 24.25 18.71 3.85
CA LYS A 243 23.57 19.38 2.74
C LYS A 243 22.07 19.40 2.98
N MET A 244 21.44 20.47 2.50
CA MET A 244 20.01 20.63 2.50
C MET A 244 19.49 20.29 1.11
N ASP A 245 18.96 19.08 0.93
CA ASP A 245 18.38 18.63 -0.31
C ASP A 245 16.89 18.93 -0.36
N ILE A 246 16.44 19.57 -1.42
CA ILE A 246 15.03 19.86 -1.69
C ILE A 246 14.64 19.35 -3.06
N PHE A 247 13.41 18.89 -3.19
CA PHE A 247 12.77 18.67 -4.47
C PHE A 247 11.77 19.78 -4.78
N THR A 248 11.83 20.33 -5.99
CA THR A 248 10.87 21.33 -6.43
C THR A 248 10.34 21.04 -7.84
N THR A 249 9.04 21.19 -8.04
CA THR A 249 8.41 21.18 -9.37
C THR A 249 8.54 22.54 -10.10
N ARG A 250 9.06 23.57 -9.41
CA ARG A 250 9.24 24.93 -9.92
C ARG A 250 10.69 25.41 -9.75
N PRO A 251 11.66 24.79 -10.45
CA PRO A 251 13.07 25.20 -10.33
C PRO A 251 13.31 26.64 -10.83
N ASP A 252 12.44 27.19 -11.64
CA ASP A 252 12.44 28.58 -12.11
C ASP A 252 12.30 29.60 -10.96
N THR A 253 11.72 29.21 -9.84
CA THR A 253 11.49 30.11 -8.69
C THR A 253 12.64 30.15 -7.68
N ILE A 254 13.70 29.36 -7.89
CA ILE A 254 14.81 29.21 -6.93
C ILE A 254 15.50 30.55 -6.57
N PHE A 255 15.60 31.44 -7.52
CA PHE A 255 16.25 32.75 -7.32
C PHE A 255 15.48 33.68 -6.39
N GLY A 256 14.23 33.35 -6.05
CA GLY A 256 13.39 34.06 -5.11
C GLY A 256 13.38 33.47 -3.69
N ILE A 257 14.17 32.42 -3.41
CA ILE A 257 14.23 31.80 -2.08
C ILE A 257 14.87 32.78 -1.08
N THR A 258 14.17 33.06 0.02
CA THR A 258 14.63 33.92 1.10
C THR A 258 14.83 33.16 2.41
N TYR A 259 14.17 32.03 2.58
CA TYR A 259 14.34 31.15 3.75
C TYR A 259 13.98 29.71 3.38
N MET A 260 14.41 28.76 4.20
CA MET A 260 14.02 27.36 4.15
C MET A 260 13.68 26.88 5.55
N ALA A 261 12.73 25.93 5.64
CA ALA A 261 12.32 25.33 6.90
C ALA A 261 12.50 23.82 6.85
N TYR A 262 13.00 23.25 7.94
CA TYR A 262 13.00 21.81 8.15
C TYR A 262 11.83 21.37 9.01
N ALA A 263 11.34 20.17 8.78
CA ALA A 263 10.47 19.52 9.74
C ALA A 263 11.24 19.21 11.03
N PRO A 264 10.63 19.34 12.22
CA PRO A 264 11.29 19.06 13.50
C PRO A 264 11.90 17.66 13.60
N GLU A 265 11.35 16.70 12.84
CA GLU A 265 11.78 15.31 12.80
C GLU A 265 12.97 15.06 11.87
N HIS A 266 13.37 16.06 11.08
CA HIS A 266 14.47 15.90 10.12
C HIS A 266 15.80 15.66 10.83
N ILE A 267 16.63 14.78 10.27
CA ILE A 267 17.90 14.36 10.90
C ILE A 267 18.84 15.54 11.15
N ALA A 268 18.83 16.55 10.30
CA ALA A 268 19.65 17.76 10.46
C ALA A 268 19.20 18.66 11.63
N VAL A 269 18.01 18.46 12.20
CA VAL A 269 17.49 19.22 13.37
C VAL A 269 17.77 18.47 14.66
N LYS A 270 17.95 17.15 14.61
CA LYS A 270 18.18 16.28 15.77
C LYS A 270 19.66 16.23 16.22
N ASN A 271 20.57 16.73 15.38
CA ASN A 271 22.01 16.86 15.65
C ASN A 271 22.36 18.30 15.91
#